data_cd02ea76e7cb7195fd96cdcb2eda888f
#
_entry.id   cd02ea76e7cb7195fd96cdcb2eda888f
#
_cell.length_a   1.000
_cell.length_b   1.000
_cell.length_c   1.000
_cell.angle_alpha   90.00
_cell.angle_beta   90.00
_cell.angle_gamma   90.00
#
_symmetry.space_group_name_H-M   'P 1'
#
loop_
_entity.id
_entity.type
_entity.pdbx_description
1 polymer ?
#
loop_
_entity_poly.entity_id
_entity_poly.type
_entity_poly.pdbx_seq_one_letter_code
_entity_poly.pdbx_strand_id
1 'polypeptide(L)'
;MRILVTGGTGHLGRDIVSLLKDQGHQVRVLARTPGQDPAVEWIQGDLATGRGITEAISGTEVIVHAATFSPAARRGTIRPVDLVRSPPEVDIGGTRQLLGAAGQAGVAHFLYVSIVGVRHARVPYSRLKAAAEDLVRQSGVPHSIVPSTQFYWLLDRMLGRMARLPVWPLPTRLPMQPADEGDFAAYVVECVADGSGGDRQPFGGPDIMSFGEVAEQYQAARGLRRRILPLPLPRAAARAAGDLTCPEGRRGTTTWAEWLSRHPPRSD
;
A
#
# COMPACT_ATOMS: atom_id res chain seq x y z
N MET A 1 -21.43 -10.61 1.55
CA MET A 1 -20.27 -11.52 1.48
C MET A 1 -19.51 -11.49 2.79
N ARG A 2 -18.85 -12.58 3.14
CA ARG A 2 -17.86 -12.59 4.22
C ARG A 2 -16.46 -12.35 3.63
N ILE A 3 -15.83 -11.26 4.05
CA ILE A 3 -14.58 -10.78 3.47
C ILE A 3 -13.49 -10.74 4.54
N LEU A 4 -12.39 -11.45 4.30
CA LEU A 4 -11.19 -11.37 5.13
C LEU A 4 -10.28 -10.25 4.63
N VAL A 5 -9.92 -9.33 5.52
CA VAL A 5 -8.90 -8.31 5.25
C VAL A 5 -7.65 -8.60 6.07
N THR A 6 -6.51 -8.79 5.42
CA THR A 6 -5.21 -8.80 6.08
C THR A 6 -4.57 -7.43 5.96
N GLY A 7 -3.89 -6.99 7.01
CA GLY A 7 -3.40 -5.60 7.05
C GLY A 7 -4.47 -4.56 7.43
N GLY A 8 -5.66 -4.98 7.89
CA GLY A 8 -6.78 -4.12 8.25
C GLY A 8 -6.52 -3.13 9.39
N THR A 9 -5.40 -3.24 10.09
CA THR A 9 -4.95 -2.25 11.09
C THR A 9 -4.01 -1.17 10.53
N GLY A 10 -3.59 -1.30 9.26
CA GLY A 10 -2.76 -0.33 8.54
C GLY A 10 -3.57 0.89 8.03
N HIS A 11 -2.91 1.89 7.46
CA HIS A 11 -3.56 3.08 6.88
C HIS A 11 -4.61 2.65 5.84
N LEU A 12 -4.19 2.13 4.72
CA LEU A 12 -5.08 1.65 3.66
C LEU A 12 -6.10 0.59 4.16
N GLY A 13 -5.65 -0.34 5.01
CA GLY A 13 -6.52 -1.43 5.47
C GLY A 13 -7.70 -0.95 6.29
N ARG A 14 -7.56 0.10 7.08
CA ARG A 14 -8.68 0.70 7.84
C ARG A 14 -9.73 1.31 6.92
N ASP A 15 -9.31 1.99 5.87
CA ASP A 15 -10.22 2.58 4.89
C ASP A 15 -10.97 1.48 4.13
N ILE A 16 -10.29 0.42 3.72
CA ILE A 16 -10.92 -0.76 3.10
C ILE A 16 -11.94 -1.40 4.05
N VAL A 17 -11.58 -1.63 5.31
CA VAL A 17 -12.48 -2.20 6.33
C VAL A 17 -13.71 -1.34 6.52
N SER A 18 -13.54 -0.01 6.63
CA SER A 18 -14.65 0.94 6.77
C SER A 18 -15.60 0.86 5.58
N LEU A 19 -15.08 0.99 4.37
CA LEU A 19 -15.90 0.97 3.15
C LEU A 19 -16.65 -0.35 2.95
N LEU A 20 -16.01 -1.51 3.23
CA LEU A 20 -16.66 -2.81 3.14
C LEU A 20 -17.81 -2.96 4.15
N LYS A 21 -17.63 -2.43 5.37
CA LYS A 21 -18.70 -2.40 6.38
C LYS A 21 -19.87 -1.52 5.95
N ASP A 22 -19.56 -0.33 5.42
CA ASP A 22 -20.57 0.63 4.95
C ASP A 22 -21.41 0.06 3.80
N GLN A 23 -20.84 -0.87 3.02
CA GLN A 23 -21.54 -1.66 2.00
C GLN A 23 -22.28 -2.89 2.54
N GLY A 24 -22.32 -3.10 3.86
CA GLY A 24 -23.05 -4.20 4.50
C GLY A 24 -22.37 -5.55 4.42
N HIS A 25 -21.04 -5.60 4.16
CA HIS A 25 -20.30 -6.86 4.18
C HIS A 25 -19.96 -7.30 5.60
N GLN A 26 -19.87 -8.62 5.82
CA GLN A 26 -19.30 -9.18 7.04
C GLN A 26 -17.77 -9.14 6.95
N VAL A 27 -17.15 -8.19 7.66
CA VAL A 27 -15.71 -7.99 7.58
C VAL A 27 -15.00 -8.71 8.72
N ARG A 28 -14.05 -9.55 8.35
CA ARG A 28 -13.11 -10.22 9.24
C ARG A 28 -11.73 -9.66 9.05
N VAL A 29 -10.98 -9.46 10.13
CA VAL A 29 -9.60 -8.95 10.07
C VAL A 29 -8.64 -9.88 10.79
N LEU A 30 -7.62 -10.37 10.08
CA LEU A 30 -6.49 -11.07 10.69
C LEU A 30 -5.47 -10.03 11.15
N ALA A 31 -5.23 -9.96 12.46
CA ALA A 31 -4.31 -8.99 13.06
C ALA A 31 -3.52 -9.61 14.22
N ARG A 32 -2.27 -9.13 14.40
CA ARG A 32 -1.44 -9.53 15.56
C ARG A 32 -2.04 -9.04 16.86
N THR A 33 -2.60 -7.85 16.84
CA THR A 33 -3.36 -7.25 17.95
C THR A 33 -4.74 -6.91 17.41
N PRO A 34 -5.80 -7.60 17.86
CA PRO A 34 -7.17 -7.27 17.48
C PRO A 34 -7.53 -5.82 17.77
N GLY A 35 -8.38 -5.24 16.94
CA GLY A 35 -8.98 -3.94 17.18
C GLY A 35 -10.16 -4.00 18.15
N GLN A 36 -10.84 -2.88 18.35
CA GLN A 36 -11.96 -2.75 19.27
C GLN A 36 -13.31 -2.53 18.60
N ASP A 37 -13.34 -2.45 17.27
CA ASP A 37 -14.59 -2.24 16.52
C ASP A 37 -15.47 -3.51 16.61
N PRO A 38 -16.66 -3.44 17.28
CA PRO A 38 -17.52 -4.61 17.44
C PRO A 38 -18.21 -5.05 16.15
N ALA A 39 -18.21 -4.22 15.11
CA ALA A 39 -18.75 -4.55 13.80
C ALA A 39 -17.75 -5.33 12.91
N VAL A 40 -16.56 -5.61 13.43
CA VAL A 40 -15.49 -6.36 12.77
C VAL A 40 -15.21 -7.65 13.53
N GLU A 41 -15.19 -8.78 12.84
CA GLU A 41 -14.74 -10.03 13.43
C GLU A 41 -13.21 -10.08 13.45
N TRP A 42 -12.62 -9.94 14.63
CA TRP A 42 -11.18 -9.92 14.82
C TRP A 42 -10.63 -11.31 15.11
N ILE A 43 -9.75 -11.78 14.23
CA ILE A 43 -8.98 -13.02 14.45
C ILE A 43 -7.55 -12.64 14.82
N GLN A 44 -7.10 -13.14 15.99
CA GLN A 44 -5.72 -12.93 16.39
C GLN A 44 -4.81 -13.89 15.66
N GLY A 45 -3.85 -13.35 14.90
CA GLY A 45 -2.90 -14.16 14.16
C GLY A 45 -1.73 -13.38 13.59
N ASP A 46 -0.82 -14.09 12.94
CA ASP A 46 0.38 -13.50 12.35
C ASP A 46 0.73 -14.22 11.04
N LEU A 47 0.75 -13.46 9.96
CA LEU A 47 1.12 -13.96 8.62
C LEU A 47 2.56 -14.49 8.55
N ALA A 48 3.48 -13.94 9.35
CA ALA A 48 4.86 -14.41 9.35
C ALA A 48 5.00 -15.85 9.90
N THR A 49 4.14 -16.24 10.82
CA THR A 49 4.15 -17.57 11.46
C THR A 49 3.04 -18.49 10.97
N GLY A 50 2.05 -17.96 10.23
CA GLY A 50 0.86 -18.70 9.81
C GLY A 50 -0.22 -18.85 10.87
N ARG A 51 0.02 -18.38 12.11
CA ARG A 51 -0.96 -18.50 13.20
C ARG A 51 -2.24 -17.77 12.86
N GLY A 52 -3.40 -18.44 13.07
CA GLY A 52 -4.73 -17.89 12.89
C GLY A 52 -5.20 -17.83 11.43
N ILE A 53 -4.39 -18.21 10.44
CA ILE A 53 -4.79 -18.16 9.02
C ILE A 53 -5.97 -19.08 8.73
N THR A 54 -5.93 -20.32 9.19
CA THR A 54 -7.00 -21.31 8.94
C THR A 54 -8.33 -20.85 9.55
N GLU A 55 -8.30 -20.32 10.77
CA GLU A 55 -9.48 -19.75 11.43
C GLU A 55 -10.01 -18.53 10.67
N ALA A 56 -9.11 -17.61 10.26
CA ALA A 56 -9.48 -16.40 9.54
C ALA A 56 -10.15 -16.68 8.19
N ILE A 57 -9.74 -17.74 7.50
CA ILE A 57 -10.27 -18.11 6.16
C ILE A 57 -11.59 -18.90 6.26
N SER A 58 -11.88 -19.54 7.39
CA SER A 58 -13.07 -20.38 7.52
C SER A 58 -14.37 -19.64 7.13
N GLY A 59 -15.05 -20.14 6.10
CA GLY A 59 -16.29 -19.56 5.55
C GLY A 59 -16.10 -18.19 4.87
N THR A 60 -14.86 -17.79 4.55
CA THR A 60 -14.56 -16.55 3.82
C THR A 60 -14.79 -16.77 2.32
N GLU A 61 -15.48 -15.83 1.67
CA GLU A 61 -15.73 -15.82 0.23
C GLU A 61 -14.65 -15.04 -0.54
N VAL A 62 -14.21 -13.91 0.05
CA VAL A 62 -13.25 -12.99 -0.57
C VAL A 62 -12.12 -12.66 0.42
N ILE A 63 -10.89 -12.64 -0.06
CA ILE A 63 -9.73 -12.17 0.71
C ILE A 63 -9.18 -10.90 0.08
N VAL A 64 -9.05 -9.84 0.89
CA VAL A 64 -8.31 -8.63 0.53
C VAL A 64 -6.96 -8.66 1.26
N HIS A 65 -5.90 -8.97 0.53
CA HIS A 65 -4.55 -9.06 1.08
C HIS A 65 -3.80 -7.73 0.91
N ALA A 66 -3.95 -6.83 1.90
CA ALA A 66 -3.26 -5.55 1.97
C ALA A 66 -2.11 -5.54 2.99
N ALA A 67 -1.83 -6.69 3.64
CA ALA A 67 -0.70 -6.79 4.56
C ALA A 67 0.63 -6.82 3.80
N THR A 68 1.58 -6.05 4.28
CA THR A 68 2.97 -6.04 3.80
C THR A 68 3.91 -5.72 4.95
N PHE A 69 5.17 -6.14 4.83
CA PHE A 69 6.19 -5.68 5.74
C PHE A 69 6.55 -4.23 5.41
N SER A 70 5.98 -3.29 6.14
CA SER A 70 6.32 -1.87 6.00
C SER A 70 7.18 -1.41 7.18
N PRO A 71 8.48 -1.16 6.98
CA PRO A 71 9.35 -0.57 8.01
C PRO A 71 8.82 0.80 8.49
N ALA A 72 8.25 1.57 7.56
CA ALA A 72 7.63 2.86 7.86
C ALA A 72 6.45 2.71 8.84
N ALA A 73 5.58 1.72 8.63
CA ALA A 73 4.44 1.46 9.51
C ALA A 73 4.88 0.98 10.91
N ARG A 74 5.94 0.17 11.01
CA ARG A 74 6.38 -0.41 12.28
C ARG A 74 7.17 0.55 13.16
N ARG A 75 8.10 1.32 12.59
CA ARG A 75 9.07 2.14 13.33
C ARG A 75 8.92 3.63 13.06
N GLY A 76 8.00 3.98 12.22
CA GLY A 76 7.89 5.34 11.75
C GLY A 76 9.07 5.82 10.87
N THR A 77 10.05 4.99 10.54
CA THR A 77 11.20 5.34 9.69
C THR A 77 11.46 4.27 8.66
N ILE A 78 11.90 4.69 7.47
CA ILE A 78 12.60 3.84 6.52
C ILE A 78 14.09 4.11 6.74
N ARG A 79 14.83 3.13 7.21
CA ARG A 79 16.29 3.19 7.28
C ARG A 79 16.86 2.69 5.95
N PRO A 80 18.05 3.15 5.52
CA PRO A 80 18.69 2.58 4.31
C PRO A 80 18.78 1.06 4.32
N VAL A 81 18.98 0.45 5.50
CA VAL A 81 19.00 -1.00 5.68
C VAL A 81 17.66 -1.67 5.34
N ASP A 82 16.54 -0.99 5.51
CA ASP A 82 15.21 -1.53 5.19
C ASP A 82 14.97 -1.61 3.67
N LEU A 83 15.66 -0.78 2.90
CA LEU A 83 15.67 -0.86 1.43
C LEU A 83 16.51 -2.04 0.92
N VAL A 84 17.47 -2.50 1.74
CA VAL A 84 18.41 -3.59 1.42
C VAL A 84 18.00 -4.92 2.05
N ARG A 85 17.30 -4.88 3.19
CA ARG A 85 16.85 -6.07 3.94
C ARG A 85 15.36 -5.96 4.26
N SER A 86 14.52 -6.39 3.36
CA SER A 86 13.10 -6.65 3.65
C SER A 86 12.93 -8.12 4.01
N PRO A 87 12.45 -8.44 5.22
CA PRO A 87 12.24 -9.83 5.61
C PRO A 87 11.14 -10.45 4.73
N PRO A 88 11.40 -11.63 4.11
CA PRO A 88 10.45 -12.25 3.19
C PRO A 88 9.28 -12.96 3.88
N GLU A 89 9.32 -13.09 5.21
CA GLU A 89 8.40 -13.94 5.97
C GLU A 89 6.95 -13.48 5.82
N VAL A 90 6.68 -12.17 5.79
CA VAL A 90 5.32 -11.63 5.62
C VAL A 90 4.93 -11.63 4.16
N ASP A 91 5.72 -10.97 3.30
CA ASP A 91 5.34 -10.72 1.91
C ASP A 91 5.39 -12.00 1.04
N ILE A 92 6.28 -12.95 1.32
CA ILE A 92 6.39 -14.21 0.58
C ILE A 92 5.80 -15.37 1.39
N GLY A 93 6.29 -15.60 2.60
CA GLY A 93 5.86 -16.71 3.46
C GLY A 93 4.37 -16.63 3.80
N GLY A 94 3.95 -15.48 4.30
CA GLY A 94 2.55 -15.21 4.66
C GLY A 94 1.61 -15.28 3.47
N THR A 95 1.99 -14.68 2.33
CA THR A 95 1.19 -14.75 1.09
C THR A 95 1.04 -16.18 0.62
N ARG A 96 2.11 -16.98 0.63
CA ARG A 96 2.05 -18.41 0.23
C ARG A 96 1.13 -19.23 1.11
N GLN A 97 1.24 -19.05 2.44
CA GLN A 97 0.38 -19.76 3.40
C GLN A 97 -1.09 -19.35 3.23
N LEU A 98 -1.34 -18.05 3.04
CA LEU A 98 -2.69 -17.52 2.84
C LEU A 98 -3.32 -18.08 1.55
N LEU A 99 -2.56 -18.12 0.44
CA LEU A 99 -3.01 -18.69 -0.84
C LEU A 99 -3.28 -20.20 -0.73
N GLY A 100 -2.39 -20.95 -0.07
CA GLY A 100 -2.60 -22.39 0.15
C GLY A 100 -3.88 -22.68 0.93
N ALA A 101 -4.12 -21.94 2.01
CA ALA A 101 -5.35 -22.06 2.79
C ALA A 101 -6.60 -21.58 2.02
N ALA A 102 -6.46 -20.51 1.22
CA ALA A 102 -7.53 -20.00 0.36
C ALA A 102 -7.96 -21.03 -0.70
N GLY A 103 -6.99 -21.69 -1.35
CA GLY A 103 -7.27 -22.76 -2.31
C GLY A 103 -7.98 -23.96 -1.68
N GLN A 104 -7.55 -24.38 -0.48
CA GLN A 104 -8.19 -25.47 0.26
C GLN A 104 -9.63 -25.15 0.70
N ALA A 105 -9.87 -23.89 1.06
CA ALA A 105 -11.19 -23.41 1.49
C ALA A 105 -12.13 -23.05 0.33
N GLY A 106 -11.68 -23.09 -0.92
CA GLY A 106 -12.47 -22.73 -2.08
C GLY A 106 -12.85 -21.24 -2.13
N VAL A 107 -11.94 -20.35 -1.68
CA VAL A 107 -12.16 -18.90 -1.72
C VAL A 107 -12.42 -18.44 -3.16
N ALA A 108 -13.51 -17.72 -3.36
CA ALA A 108 -13.97 -17.32 -4.68
C ALA A 108 -13.14 -16.18 -5.29
N HIS A 109 -12.51 -15.34 -4.46
CA HIS A 109 -11.70 -14.23 -4.95
C HIS A 109 -10.59 -13.84 -3.96
N PHE A 110 -9.35 -13.81 -4.43
CA PHE A 110 -8.17 -13.35 -3.70
C PHE A 110 -7.67 -12.03 -4.30
N LEU A 111 -7.90 -10.91 -3.66
CA LEU A 111 -7.42 -9.61 -4.11
C LEU A 111 -6.10 -9.28 -3.42
N TYR A 112 -5.06 -9.04 -4.21
CA TYR A 112 -3.72 -8.69 -3.74
C TYR A 112 -3.40 -7.22 -4.03
N VAL A 113 -3.10 -6.45 -2.98
CA VAL A 113 -2.64 -5.06 -3.11
C VAL A 113 -1.16 -5.03 -3.45
N SER A 114 -0.84 -4.48 -4.62
CA SER A 114 0.53 -4.37 -5.10
C SER A 114 0.96 -2.90 -5.31
N ILE A 115 2.10 -2.71 -5.95
CA ILE A 115 2.72 -1.41 -6.22
C ILE A 115 3.03 -1.30 -7.70
N VAL A 116 2.77 -0.13 -8.28
CA VAL A 116 3.12 0.19 -9.67
C VAL A 116 4.63 0.08 -9.87
N GLY A 117 5.06 -0.50 -10.99
CA GLY A 117 6.47 -0.58 -11.38
C GLY A 117 7.32 -1.61 -10.63
N VAL A 118 6.74 -2.46 -9.76
CA VAL A 118 7.52 -3.43 -8.96
C VAL A 118 8.39 -4.38 -9.80
N ARG A 119 7.95 -4.69 -11.03
CA ARG A 119 8.70 -5.59 -11.94
C ARG A 119 9.90 -4.92 -12.58
N HIS A 120 9.90 -3.60 -12.71
CA HIS A 120 10.98 -2.81 -13.29
C HIS A 120 11.94 -2.29 -12.24
N ALA A 121 11.49 -2.19 -11.00
CA ALA A 121 12.32 -1.72 -9.88
C ALA A 121 13.34 -2.78 -9.43
N ARG A 122 14.55 -2.34 -9.11
CA ARG A 122 15.66 -3.21 -8.71
C ARG A 122 15.94 -3.21 -7.22
N VAL A 123 15.12 -2.53 -6.43
CA VAL A 123 15.25 -2.53 -4.98
C VAL A 123 14.72 -3.83 -4.38
N PRO A 124 15.33 -4.37 -3.31
CA PRO A 124 14.93 -5.65 -2.70
C PRO A 124 13.45 -5.75 -2.35
N TYR A 125 12.86 -4.69 -1.79
CA TYR A 125 11.43 -4.64 -1.46
C TYR A 125 10.53 -4.87 -2.69
N SER A 126 10.84 -4.22 -3.83
CA SER A 126 10.07 -4.39 -5.05
C SER A 126 10.20 -5.82 -5.61
N ARG A 127 11.37 -6.45 -5.45
CA ARG A 127 11.55 -7.87 -5.84
C ARG A 127 10.68 -8.81 -5.01
N LEU A 128 10.52 -8.56 -3.71
CA LEU A 128 9.61 -9.33 -2.85
C LEU A 128 8.16 -9.14 -3.28
N LYS A 129 7.75 -7.92 -3.59
CA LYS A 129 6.40 -7.63 -4.08
C LYS A 129 6.14 -8.29 -5.44
N ALA A 130 7.08 -8.22 -6.38
CA ALA A 130 6.97 -8.91 -7.66
C ALA A 130 6.88 -10.44 -7.49
N ALA A 131 7.69 -11.03 -6.60
CA ALA A 131 7.63 -12.45 -6.30
C ALA A 131 6.31 -12.85 -5.64
N ALA A 132 5.72 -12.00 -4.80
CA ALA A 132 4.39 -12.23 -4.23
C ALA A 132 3.29 -12.17 -5.30
N GLU A 133 3.37 -11.23 -6.26
CA GLU A 133 2.48 -11.24 -7.42
C GLU A 133 2.56 -12.55 -8.22
N ASP A 134 3.78 -13.07 -8.42
CA ASP A 134 3.96 -14.34 -9.13
C ASP A 134 3.37 -15.52 -8.35
N LEU A 135 3.47 -15.54 -7.02
CA LEU A 135 2.78 -16.51 -6.18
C LEU A 135 1.26 -16.44 -6.36
N VAL A 136 0.70 -15.24 -6.40
CA VAL A 136 -0.75 -15.04 -6.62
C VAL A 136 -1.17 -15.57 -7.98
N ARG A 137 -0.47 -15.20 -9.07
CA ARG A 137 -0.80 -15.67 -10.43
C ARG A 137 -0.69 -17.20 -10.60
N GLN A 138 0.26 -17.82 -9.90
CA GLN A 138 0.52 -19.26 -9.99
C GLN A 138 -0.30 -20.10 -9.01
N SER A 139 -1.06 -19.47 -8.12
CA SER A 139 -1.76 -20.18 -7.03
C SER A 139 -2.93 -21.05 -7.49
N GLY A 140 -3.49 -20.79 -8.67
CA GLY A 140 -4.75 -21.38 -9.12
C GLY A 140 -6.00 -20.83 -8.43
N VAL A 141 -5.86 -19.94 -7.42
CA VAL A 141 -7.00 -19.27 -6.78
C VAL A 141 -7.48 -18.13 -7.69
N PRO A 142 -8.80 -17.98 -7.93
CA PRO A 142 -9.31 -16.82 -8.65
C PRO A 142 -8.85 -15.53 -7.99
N HIS A 143 -8.21 -14.62 -8.75
CA HIS A 143 -7.54 -13.50 -8.12
C HIS A 143 -7.70 -12.18 -8.88
N SER A 144 -7.38 -11.08 -8.18
CA SER A 144 -7.08 -9.77 -8.74
C SER A 144 -5.79 -9.22 -8.12
N ILE A 145 -4.92 -8.66 -8.95
CA ILE A 145 -3.74 -7.91 -8.51
C ILE A 145 -4.00 -6.43 -8.79
N VAL A 146 -4.02 -5.61 -7.74
CA VAL A 146 -4.39 -4.20 -7.80
C VAL A 146 -3.19 -3.35 -7.39
N PRO A 147 -2.40 -2.84 -8.34
CA PRO A 147 -1.23 -2.03 -8.03
C PRO A 147 -1.60 -0.55 -7.85
N SER A 148 -0.99 0.09 -6.85
CA SER A 148 -1.08 1.54 -6.62
C SER A 148 0.29 2.21 -6.68
N THR A 149 0.29 3.50 -6.98
CA THR A 149 1.45 4.37 -6.83
C THR A 149 1.71 4.71 -5.35
N GLN A 150 2.59 5.67 -5.07
CA GLN A 150 2.96 6.06 -3.71
C GLN A 150 1.80 6.77 -3.01
N PHE A 151 1.59 6.50 -1.72
CA PHE A 151 0.54 7.17 -0.95
C PHE A 151 1.00 8.50 -0.33
N TYR A 152 0.07 9.44 -0.20
CA TYR A 152 0.29 10.77 0.37
C TYR A 152 0.83 10.72 1.80
N TRP A 153 0.29 9.84 2.66
CA TRP A 153 0.77 9.72 4.04
C TRP A 153 2.25 9.35 4.14
N LEU A 154 2.77 8.57 3.16
CA LEU A 154 4.18 8.18 3.13
C LEU A 154 5.06 9.38 2.79
N LEU A 155 4.61 10.21 1.83
CA LEU A 155 5.30 11.44 1.45
C LEU A 155 5.27 12.46 2.58
N ASP A 156 4.11 12.69 3.22
CA ASP A 156 3.96 13.56 4.39
C ASP A 156 4.94 13.17 5.49
N ARG A 157 5.00 11.88 5.79
CA ARG A 157 5.91 11.36 6.82
C ARG A 157 7.38 11.51 6.45
N MET A 158 7.74 11.30 5.19
CA MET A 158 9.10 11.46 4.70
C MET A 158 9.53 12.93 4.73
N LEU A 159 8.72 13.82 4.17
CA LEU A 159 8.99 15.25 4.12
C LEU A 159 8.92 15.89 5.51
N GLY A 160 8.03 15.42 6.39
CA GLY A 160 7.93 15.86 7.78
C GLY A 160 9.21 15.65 8.58
N ARG A 161 9.94 14.56 8.29
CA ARG A 161 11.27 14.35 8.91
C ARG A 161 12.33 15.29 8.37
N MET A 162 12.24 15.57 7.08
CA MET A 162 13.14 16.53 6.45
C MET A 162 12.88 17.96 6.93
N ALA A 163 11.70 18.25 7.49
CA ALA A 163 11.36 19.56 8.03
C ALA A 163 12.36 20.09 9.08
N ARG A 164 13.05 19.17 9.77
CA ARG A 164 14.11 19.51 10.76
C ARG A 164 15.44 19.90 10.12
N LEU A 165 15.62 19.63 8.83
CA LEU A 165 16.85 19.95 8.10
C LEU A 165 16.78 21.35 7.51
N PRO A 166 17.87 22.13 7.54
CA PRO A 166 17.91 23.46 6.94
C PRO A 166 17.90 23.43 5.40
N VAL A 167 18.38 22.32 4.82
CA VAL A 167 18.46 22.11 3.37
C VAL A 167 17.91 20.73 3.03
N TRP A 168 17.13 20.66 1.94
CA TRP A 168 16.50 19.44 1.46
C TRP A 168 17.18 18.95 0.17
N PRO A 169 18.10 17.98 0.25
CA PRO A 169 18.70 17.38 -0.92
C PRO A 169 17.71 16.39 -1.57
N LEU A 170 17.11 16.76 -2.69
CA LEU A 170 16.05 15.98 -3.35
C LEU A 170 16.32 15.78 -4.84
N PRO A 171 15.99 14.62 -5.43
CA PRO A 171 15.96 14.44 -6.87
C PRO A 171 14.71 15.13 -7.46
N THR A 172 14.74 16.46 -7.53
CA THR A 172 13.58 17.31 -7.84
C THR A 172 12.90 16.97 -9.16
N ARG A 173 13.63 16.40 -10.13
CA ARG A 173 13.11 16.04 -11.46
C ARG A 173 12.48 14.65 -11.53
N LEU A 174 12.45 13.91 -10.41
CA LEU A 174 11.84 12.56 -10.37
C LEU A 174 10.32 12.70 -10.55
N PRO A 175 9.72 12.12 -11.61
CA PRO A 175 8.27 12.13 -11.76
C PRO A 175 7.62 11.20 -10.73
N MET A 176 6.53 11.64 -10.14
CA MET A 176 5.72 10.92 -9.17
C MET A 176 4.24 11.13 -9.47
N GLN A 177 3.41 10.17 -9.11
CA GLN A 177 1.94 10.28 -9.21
C GLN A 177 1.32 9.81 -7.90
N PRO A 178 1.60 10.50 -6.78
CA PRO A 178 1.16 10.04 -5.48
C PRO A 178 -0.37 10.09 -5.36
N ALA A 179 -0.95 9.18 -4.59
CA ALA A 179 -2.38 8.94 -4.48
C ALA A 179 -2.87 9.02 -3.03
N ASP A 180 -4.14 9.35 -2.87
CA ASP A 180 -4.86 9.20 -1.60
C ASP A 180 -5.20 7.74 -1.34
N GLU A 181 -4.98 7.28 -0.12
CA GLU A 181 -5.30 5.90 0.27
C GLU A 181 -6.81 5.63 0.34
N GLY A 182 -7.62 6.63 0.65
CA GLY A 182 -9.08 6.52 0.66
C GLY A 182 -9.63 6.33 -0.75
N ASP A 183 -9.14 7.11 -1.73
CA ASP A 183 -9.48 6.93 -3.14
C ASP A 183 -9.09 5.54 -3.64
N PHE A 184 -7.89 5.06 -3.26
CA PHE A 184 -7.45 3.72 -3.62
C PHE A 184 -8.24 2.62 -2.90
N ALA A 185 -8.62 2.82 -1.64
CA ALA A 185 -9.48 1.88 -0.91
C ALA A 185 -10.84 1.72 -1.59
N ALA A 186 -11.41 2.82 -2.10
CA ALA A 186 -12.65 2.78 -2.88
C ALA A 186 -12.47 1.93 -4.15
N TYR A 187 -11.38 2.10 -4.87
CA TYR A 187 -11.07 1.28 -6.05
C TYR A 187 -10.85 -0.20 -5.70
N VAL A 188 -10.21 -0.51 -4.58
CA VAL A 188 -10.08 -1.90 -4.10
C VAL A 188 -11.46 -2.52 -3.85
N VAL A 189 -12.37 -1.77 -3.24
CA VAL A 189 -13.74 -2.23 -2.94
C VAL A 189 -14.56 -2.39 -4.23
N GLU A 190 -14.40 -1.51 -5.23
CA GLU A 190 -14.95 -1.74 -6.58
C GLU A 190 -14.45 -3.06 -7.17
N CYS A 191 -13.13 -3.33 -7.09
CA CYS A 191 -12.55 -4.59 -7.57
C CYS A 191 -13.07 -5.83 -6.81
N VAL A 192 -13.42 -5.70 -5.53
CA VAL A 192 -14.09 -6.77 -4.76
C VAL A 192 -15.48 -7.06 -5.34
N ALA A 193 -16.25 -6.03 -5.63
CA ALA A 193 -17.60 -6.15 -6.19
C ALA A 193 -17.59 -6.74 -7.61
N ASP A 194 -16.60 -6.38 -8.43
CA ASP A 194 -16.43 -6.91 -9.79
C ASP A 194 -16.03 -8.40 -9.83
N GLY A 195 -15.51 -8.95 -8.73
CA GLY A 195 -14.98 -10.31 -8.66
C GLY A 195 -13.56 -10.45 -9.23
N SER A 196 -13.11 -11.69 -9.44
CA SER A 196 -11.76 -11.97 -9.92
C SER A 196 -11.58 -11.49 -11.37
N GLY A 197 -10.46 -10.82 -11.64
CA GLY A 197 -10.18 -10.24 -12.98
C GLY A 197 -8.70 -10.20 -13.35
N GLY A 198 -7.85 -10.99 -12.68
CA GLY A 198 -6.42 -11.04 -12.96
C GLY A 198 -5.70 -9.74 -12.63
N ASP A 199 -4.84 -9.28 -13.51
CA ASP A 199 -4.15 -8.00 -13.35
C ASP A 199 -5.13 -6.85 -13.60
N ARG A 200 -5.40 -6.05 -12.57
CA ARG A 200 -6.28 -4.89 -12.65
C ARG A 200 -5.50 -3.66 -13.15
N GLN A 201 -6.24 -2.70 -13.67
CA GLN A 201 -5.68 -1.42 -14.07
C GLN A 201 -4.94 -0.78 -12.89
N PRO A 202 -3.70 -0.30 -13.08
CA PRO A 202 -2.96 0.36 -12.01
C PRO A 202 -3.65 1.65 -11.58
N PHE A 203 -3.51 2.01 -10.30
CA PHE A 203 -4.12 3.19 -9.72
C PHE A 203 -3.06 4.24 -9.37
N GLY A 204 -3.29 5.48 -9.76
CA GLY A 204 -2.46 6.64 -9.39
C GLY A 204 -3.29 7.82 -8.94
N GLY A 205 -2.63 8.81 -8.35
CA GLY A 205 -3.27 10.07 -8.02
C GLY A 205 -3.70 10.86 -9.27
N PRO A 206 -4.47 11.96 -9.10
CA PRO A 206 -4.96 12.76 -10.21
C PRO A 206 -3.84 13.41 -11.01
N ASP A 207 -2.75 13.80 -10.34
CA ASP A 207 -1.68 14.60 -10.90
C ASP A 207 -0.36 13.82 -10.99
N ILE A 208 0.34 13.98 -12.12
CA ILE A 208 1.74 13.60 -12.24
C ILE A 208 2.58 14.86 -11.97
N MET A 209 3.34 14.81 -10.90
CA MET A 209 4.17 15.91 -10.41
C MET A 209 5.64 15.51 -10.35
N SER A 210 6.54 16.48 -10.44
CA SER A 210 7.93 16.26 -10.03
C SER A 210 8.05 16.19 -8.52
N PHE A 211 9.04 15.49 -8.00
CA PHE A 211 9.27 15.44 -6.55
C PHE A 211 9.60 16.85 -5.97
N GLY A 212 10.11 17.76 -6.80
CA GLY A 212 10.29 19.16 -6.44
C GLY A 212 8.95 19.85 -6.13
N GLU A 213 7.98 19.74 -7.05
CA GLU A 213 6.63 20.29 -6.87
C GLU A 213 5.91 19.70 -5.65
N VAL A 214 6.04 18.39 -5.43
CA VAL A 214 5.52 17.74 -4.22
C VAL A 214 6.11 18.36 -2.94
N ALA A 215 7.44 18.59 -2.92
CA ALA A 215 8.12 19.17 -1.78
C ALA A 215 7.78 20.66 -1.57
N GLU A 216 7.63 21.42 -2.65
CA GLU A 216 7.24 22.84 -2.59
C GLU A 216 5.82 23.00 -2.05
N GLN A 217 4.85 22.22 -2.55
CA GLN A 217 3.47 22.21 -2.03
C GLN A 217 3.43 21.80 -0.55
N TYR A 218 4.24 20.81 -0.17
CA TYR A 218 4.36 20.42 1.24
C TYR A 218 4.88 21.57 2.10
N GLN A 219 5.94 22.25 1.69
CA GLN A 219 6.50 23.39 2.42
C GLN A 219 5.48 24.52 2.56
N ALA A 220 4.79 24.86 1.49
CA ALA A 220 3.74 25.87 1.50
C ALA A 220 2.63 25.53 2.50
N ALA A 221 2.11 24.29 2.47
CA ALA A 221 1.05 23.82 3.37
C ALA A 221 1.48 23.74 4.84
N ARG A 222 2.77 23.56 5.11
CA ARG A 222 3.34 23.43 6.47
C ARG A 222 4.00 24.73 6.97
N GLY A 223 3.93 25.82 6.22
CA GLY A 223 4.58 27.09 6.59
C GLY A 223 6.11 27.01 6.66
N LEU A 224 6.71 26.08 5.92
CA LEU A 224 8.15 25.88 5.91
C LEU A 224 8.80 26.69 4.79
N ARG A 225 10.05 27.10 5.01
CA ARG A 225 10.89 27.80 4.02
C ARG A 225 12.29 27.19 4.01
N ARG A 226 12.39 25.94 3.57
CA ARG A 226 13.67 25.22 3.49
C ARG A 226 14.23 25.29 2.08
N ARG A 227 15.53 25.50 1.97
CA ARG A 227 16.21 25.48 0.66
C ARG A 227 16.17 24.06 0.08
N ILE A 228 15.54 23.88 -1.08
CA ILE A 228 15.61 22.63 -1.82
C ILE A 228 16.88 22.67 -2.67
N LEU A 229 17.73 21.65 -2.47
CA LEU A 229 18.96 21.44 -3.25
C LEU A 229 18.67 20.32 -4.28
N PRO A 230 18.56 20.68 -5.57
CA PRO A 230 18.34 19.68 -6.60
C PRO A 230 19.52 18.70 -6.69
N LEU A 231 19.24 17.41 -6.50
CA LEU A 231 20.22 16.36 -6.73
C LEU A 231 20.01 15.75 -8.12
N PRO A 232 21.08 15.54 -8.88
CA PRO A 232 20.98 14.77 -10.10
C PRO A 232 20.63 13.33 -9.75
N LEU A 233 19.58 12.78 -10.41
CA LEU A 233 19.28 11.37 -10.31
C LEU A 233 20.04 10.63 -11.43
N PRO A 234 21.05 9.83 -11.12
CA PRO A 234 21.75 9.05 -12.13
C PRO A 234 20.76 8.14 -12.87
N ARG A 235 20.93 7.96 -14.19
CA ARG A 235 20.06 7.11 -15.01
C ARG A 235 19.88 5.71 -14.44
N ALA A 236 20.93 5.15 -13.84
CA ALA A 236 20.86 3.85 -13.17
C ALA A 236 19.94 3.86 -11.95
N ALA A 237 19.97 4.94 -11.14
CA ALA A 237 19.10 5.10 -9.97
C ALA A 237 17.65 5.35 -10.39
N ALA A 238 17.42 6.15 -11.43
CA ALA A 238 16.08 6.33 -12.01
C ALA A 238 15.49 5.00 -12.50
N ARG A 239 16.26 4.19 -13.23
CA ARG A 239 15.84 2.84 -13.64
C ARG A 239 15.62 1.90 -12.46
N ALA A 240 16.40 2.03 -11.38
CA ALA A 240 16.25 1.20 -10.19
C ALA A 240 15.00 1.57 -9.38
N ALA A 241 14.58 2.82 -9.41
CA ALA A 241 13.34 3.27 -8.77
C ALA A 241 12.10 2.64 -9.44
N GLY A 242 12.21 2.25 -10.73
CA GLY A 242 11.09 1.73 -11.51
C GLY A 242 10.12 2.83 -11.93
N ASP A 243 8.96 2.42 -12.40
CA ASP A 243 7.90 3.33 -12.78
C ASP A 243 7.18 3.82 -11.52
N LEU A 244 7.17 5.11 -11.30
CA LEU A 244 6.49 5.75 -10.17
C LEU A 244 5.17 6.40 -10.59
N THR A 245 4.79 6.22 -11.85
CA THR A 245 3.59 6.80 -12.45
C THR A 245 2.86 5.76 -13.29
N CYS A 246 1.57 5.94 -13.46
CA CYS A 246 0.72 5.12 -14.33
C CYS A 246 -0.27 6.04 -15.10
N PRO A 247 0.21 6.80 -16.09
CA PRO A 247 -0.60 7.81 -16.77
C PRO A 247 -1.87 7.25 -17.42
N GLU A 248 -1.83 6.00 -17.88
CA GLU A 248 -2.97 5.26 -18.46
C GLU A 248 -3.78 4.49 -17.42
N GLY A 249 -3.44 4.63 -16.13
CA GLY A 249 -4.11 3.95 -15.04
C GLY A 249 -5.41 4.61 -14.59
N ARG A 250 -6.12 3.95 -13.67
CA ARG A 250 -7.23 4.55 -12.94
C ARG A 250 -6.70 5.71 -12.09
N ARG A 251 -7.39 6.84 -12.09
CA ARG A 251 -6.99 8.04 -11.34
C ARG A 251 -7.87 8.25 -10.13
N GLY A 252 -7.25 8.57 -8.99
CA GLY A 252 -7.91 9.12 -7.84
C GLY A 252 -8.39 10.55 -8.09
N THR A 253 -9.17 11.08 -7.17
CA THR A 253 -9.78 12.41 -7.26
C THR A 253 -9.16 13.42 -6.31
N THR A 254 -8.66 12.95 -5.16
CA THR A 254 -8.06 13.80 -4.13
C THR A 254 -6.67 14.24 -4.57
N THR A 255 -6.45 15.55 -4.68
CA THR A 255 -5.13 16.14 -4.99
C THR A 255 -4.22 16.17 -3.76
N TRP A 256 -2.90 16.27 -3.97
CA TRP A 256 -1.93 16.41 -2.88
C TRP A 256 -2.20 17.65 -2.01
N ALA A 257 -2.56 18.76 -2.63
CA ALA A 257 -2.87 20.01 -1.92
C ALA A 257 -4.14 19.87 -1.04
N GLU A 258 -5.20 19.24 -1.54
CA GLU A 258 -6.41 18.95 -0.77
C GLU A 258 -6.12 18.01 0.39
N TRP A 259 -5.34 16.95 0.15
CA TRP A 259 -4.95 16.02 1.20
C TRP A 259 -4.18 16.72 2.32
N LEU A 260 -3.20 17.57 1.98
CA LEU A 260 -2.43 18.36 2.95
C LEU A 260 -3.31 19.30 3.77
N SER A 261 -4.34 19.89 3.18
CA SER A 261 -5.27 20.79 3.88
C SER A 261 -6.13 20.05 4.92
N ARG A 262 -6.50 18.80 4.64
CA ARG A 262 -7.31 17.95 5.54
C ARG A 262 -6.45 17.29 6.63
N HIS A 263 -5.13 17.21 6.44
CA HIS A 263 -4.19 16.59 7.37
C HIS A 263 -3.16 17.61 7.89
N PRO A 264 -3.52 18.47 8.83
CA PRO A 264 -2.59 19.44 9.41
C PRO A 264 -1.40 18.73 10.08
N PRO A 265 -0.27 19.43 10.29
CA PRO A 265 0.88 18.86 10.99
C PRO A 265 0.44 18.34 12.34
N ARG A 266 0.91 17.15 12.71
CA ARG A 266 0.70 16.63 14.06
C ARG A 266 1.42 17.55 15.03
N SER A 267 0.69 18.11 15.99
CA SER A 267 1.27 18.76 17.15
C SER A 267 2.09 17.68 17.89
N ASP A 268 3.41 17.85 17.94
CA ASP A 268 4.31 17.00 18.75
C ASP A 268 4.03 17.19 20.24
#